data_931c1274363367040e1222ebe0d9b61d
#
_entry.id   931c1274363367040e1222ebe0d9b61d
#
_cell.length_a   1.000
_cell.length_b   1.000
_cell.length_c   1.000
_cell.angle_alpha   90.00
_cell.angle_beta   90.00
_cell.angle_gamma   90.00
#
_symmetry.space_group_name_H-M   'P 1'
#
loop_
_entity.id
_entity.type
_entity.pdbx_description
1 polymer ?
#
loop_
_entity_poly.entity_id
_entity_poly.type
_entity_poly.pdbx_seq_one_letter_code
_entity_poly.pdbx_strand_id
1 'polypeptide(L)'
;MSYYILPKINNTIIVKPQYDISNEKFKTYISHSLLNYYNETIQQIKNICVSETDISYNTVDELIKIVNPHEYIFTKIPGYKYSISKIKTKTSLFYDFLEVIITLNILHSFKINNIKSLHFSPNSSDTIDCLEMLRENFKDENNFYNEINSETIKLINENKYDFLFFEAKSSSNLKEYIISLIQIILIIINNQEINGISIIKINHIFHKPVLDILYILSSLYDKTYILKTNTSNITTFDKFIICKNFQMNQSNLKYNKINYCNLLFFLNNLNDLNKEEKVNITSILDFEIPYYFTTKIDDINVIIGQQQLESLDMVLNIIKNKNKDDKIETIKKTNVQKSVAWCEKYKIPHNKFTEKINIFLPIINEEI
;
A
#
# COMPACT_ATOMS: atom_id res chain seq x y z
N MET A 1 -4.35 2.61 -14.96
CA MET A 1 -3.69 2.89 -13.68
C MET A 1 -3.47 4.37 -13.54
N SER A 2 -3.86 4.93 -12.43
CA SER A 2 -3.74 6.38 -12.18
C SER A 2 -2.88 6.59 -10.94
N TYR A 3 -1.89 7.45 -11.05
CA TYR A 3 -1.19 8.02 -9.91
C TYR A 3 -1.60 9.47 -9.76
N TYR A 4 -1.58 9.93 -8.52
CA TYR A 4 -2.02 11.28 -8.17
C TYR A 4 -0.89 12.02 -7.50
N ILE A 5 -0.65 13.26 -7.92
CA ILE A 5 0.40 14.11 -7.33
C ILE A 5 -0.26 14.97 -6.26
N LEU A 6 0.34 14.97 -5.07
CA LEU A 6 -0.05 15.87 -4.00
C LEU A 6 0.60 17.24 -4.17
N PRO A 7 -0.06 18.32 -3.75
CA PRO A 7 0.51 19.65 -3.75
C PRO A 7 1.78 19.72 -2.90
N LYS A 8 2.83 20.37 -3.42
CA LYS A 8 4.04 20.63 -2.63
C LYS A 8 3.78 21.68 -1.57
N ILE A 9 4.29 21.46 -0.37
CA ILE A 9 4.15 22.37 0.76
C ILE A 9 5.48 23.08 1.00
N ASN A 10 5.44 24.40 0.90
CA ASN A 10 6.63 25.24 1.12
C ASN A 10 6.60 26.02 2.46
N ASN A 11 5.49 25.95 3.18
CA ASN A 11 5.31 26.65 4.44
C ASN A 11 6.06 25.96 5.59
N THR A 12 6.40 26.75 6.61
CA THR A 12 6.90 26.20 7.87
C THR A 12 5.80 25.37 8.54
N ILE A 13 6.15 24.19 8.97
CA ILE A 13 5.23 23.26 9.63
C ILE A 13 5.56 23.20 11.11
N ILE A 14 4.57 23.50 11.94
CA ILE A 14 4.66 23.33 13.39
C ILE A 14 4.01 22.00 13.74
N VAL A 15 4.83 21.08 14.23
CA VAL A 15 4.39 19.77 14.71
C VAL A 15 4.07 19.88 16.20
N LYS A 16 2.81 19.65 16.54
CA LYS A 16 2.31 19.66 17.93
C LYS A 16 1.23 18.59 18.05
N PRO A 17 1.61 17.34 18.23
CA PRO A 17 0.67 16.25 18.33
C PRO A 17 -0.30 16.45 19.49
N GLN A 18 -1.56 16.16 19.22
CA GLN A 18 -2.68 16.26 20.18
C GLN A 18 -3.32 14.89 20.34
N TYR A 19 -3.79 14.62 21.54
CA TYR A 19 -4.52 13.40 21.84
C TYR A 19 -5.63 13.66 22.84
N ASP A 20 -6.67 12.83 22.77
CA ASP A 20 -7.78 12.82 23.71
C ASP A 20 -7.81 11.50 24.48
N ILE A 21 -8.12 11.58 25.75
CA ILE A 21 -8.39 10.41 26.59
C ILE A 21 -9.91 10.20 26.57
N SER A 22 -10.40 9.44 25.58
CA SER A 22 -11.83 9.15 25.46
C SER A 22 -12.07 7.75 24.95
N ASN A 23 -13.23 7.18 25.33
CA ASN A 23 -13.73 5.91 24.79
C ASN A 23 -14.46 6.09 23.46
N GLU A 24 -14.48 7.29 22.88
CA GLU A 24 -15.15 7.54 21.62
C GLU A 24 -14.37 6.91 20.46
N LYS A 25 -15.12 6.44 19.46
CA LYS A 25 -14.51 5.95 18.22
C LYS A 25 -13.87 7.12 17.48
N PHE A 26 -12.72 6.85 16.86
CA PHE A 26 -12.09 7.81 15.95
C PHE A 26 -13.08 8.29 14.89
N LYS A 27 -13.26 9.61 14.80
CA LYS A 27 -14.09 10.21 13.76
C LYS A 27 -13.30 10.25 12.45
N THR A 28 -13.93 9.85 11.37
CA THR A 28 -13.38 10.10 10.02
C THR A 28 -13.35 11.61 9.77
N TYR A 29 -12.34 12.08 9.06
CA TYR A 29 -12.17 13.50 8.75
C TYR A 29 -12.62 13.82 7.32
N ILE A 30 -12.41 12.89 6.39
CA ILE A 30 -12.83 12.98 4.98
C ILE A 30 -13.47 11.67 4.51
N SER A 31 -14.15 11.70 3.37
CA SER A 31 -14.73 10.53 2.68
C SER A 31 -15.69 9.70 3.55
N HIS A 32 -16.48 10.35 4.39
CA HIS A 32 -17.42 9.69 5.31
C HIS A 32 -18.40 8.75 4.59
N SER A 33 -19.03 9.24 3.52
CA SER A 33 -20.01 8.47 2.77
C SER A 33 -19.38 7.22 2.14
N LEU A 34 -18.19 7.34 1.57
CA LEU A 34 -17.46 6.22 1.00
C LEU A 34 -17.21 5.12 2.03
N LEU A 35 -16.72 5.49 3.21
CA LEU A 35 -16.44 4.52 4.27
C LEU A 35 -17.71 3.85 4.80
N ASN A 36 -18.80 4.60 4.91
CA ASN A 36 -20.09 4.05 5.33
C ASN A 36 -20.59 3.01 4.31
N TYR A 37 -20.65 3.36 3.03
CA TYR A 37 -21.03 2.42 1.97
C TYR A 37 -20.14 1.17 1.94
N TYR A 38 -18.85 1.34 2.07
CA TYR A 38 -17.92 0.22 2.13
C TYR A 38 -18.26 -0.71 3.32
N ASN A 39 -18.45 -0.16 4.51
CA ASN A 39 -18.78 -0.93 5.71
C ASN A 39 -20.14 -1.64 5.58
N GLU A 40 -21.15 -0.97 5.03
CA GLU A 40 -22.47 -1.55 4.77
C GLU A 40 -22.38 -2.71 3.79
N THR A 41 -21.62 -2.56 2.70
CA THR A 41 -21.43 -3.61 1.70
C THR A 41 -20.70 -4.83 2.29
N ILE A 42 -19.63 -4.61 3.06
CA ILE A 42 -18.93 -5.68 3.78
C ILE A 42 -19.86 -6.37 4.79
N GLN A 43 -20.71 -5.62 5.50
CA GLN A 43 -21.68 -6.20 6.43
C GLN A 43 -22.74 -7.03 5.71
N GLN A 44 -23.20 -6.60 4.53
CA GLN A 44 -24.13 -7.40 3.70
C GLN A 44 -23.47 -8.72 3.27
N ILE A 45 -22.22 -8.69 2.81
CA ILE A 45 -21.50 -9.91 2.46
C ILE A 45 -21.41 -10.87 3.65
N LYS A 46 -21.04 -10.35 4.84
CA LYS A 46 -20.96 -11.15 6.07
C LYS A 46 -22.32 -11.75 6.46
N ASN A 47 -23.38 -10.97 6.40
CA ASN A 47 -24.74 -11.43 6.76
C ASN A 47 -25.22 -12.56 5.85
N ILE A 48 -24.95 -12.48 4.54
CA ILE A 48 -25.29 -13.56 3.60
C ILE A 48 -24.49 -14.82 3.93
N CYS A 49 -23.19 -14.70 4.25
CA CYS A 49 -22.35 -15.84 4.64
C CYS A 49 -22.84 -16.55 5.92
N VAL A 50 -23.44 -15.79 6.85
CA VAL A 50 -23.99 -16.36 8.10
C VAL A 50 -25.36 -17.00 7.88
N SER A 51 -26.19 -16.42 7.01
CA SER A 51 -27.56 -16.89 6.78
C SER A 51 -27.63 -18.12 5.87
N GLU A 52 -26.61 -18.35 5.05
CA GLU A 52 -26.57 -19.47 4.11
C GLU A 52 -25.51 -20.48 4.54
N THR A 53 -25.96 -21.67 4.95
CA THR A 53 -25.10 -22.77 5.43
C THR A 53 -24.08 -23.28 4.41
N ASP A 54 -24.29 -22.98 3.13
CA ASP A 54 -23.45 -23.44 2.03
C ASP A 54 -22.35 -22.45 1.63
N ILE A 55 -22.30 -21.24 2.24
CA ILE A 55 -21.30 -20.24 1.94
C ILE A 55 -20.33 -20.13 3.13
N SER A 56 -19.14 -20.72 2.97
CA SER A 56 -18.04 -20.53 3.92
C SER A 56 -17.26 -19.23 3.64
N TYR A 57 -16.48 -18.75 4.62
CA TYR A 57 -15.51 -17.66 4.42
C TYR A 57 -14.54 -17.96 3.28
N ASN A 58 -14.11 -19.22 3.12
CA ASN A 58 -13.23 -19.62 2.03
C ASN A 58 -13.87 -19.37 0.66
N THR A 59 -15.18 -19.58 0.55
CA THR A 59 -15.92 -19.31 -0.70
C THR A 59 -15.94 -17.81 -1.03
N VAL A 60 -16.10 -16.94 -0.04
CA VAL A 60 -16.06 -15.48 -0.26
C VAL A 60 -14.67 -15.02 -0.68
N ASP A 61 -13.62 -15.51 -0.03
CA ASP A 61 -12.23 -15.19 -0.42
C ASP A 61 -11.93 -15.66 -1.85
N GLU A 62 -12.44 -16.82 -2.25
CA GLU A 62 -12.33 -17.28 -3.63
C GLU A 62 -13.07 -16.38 -4.62
N LEU A 63 -14.25 -15.89 -4.26
CA LEU A 63 -15.00 -14.95 -5.09
C LEU A 63 -14.31 -13.59 -5.21
N ILE A 64 -13.72 -13.10 -4.13
CA ILE A 64 -12.90 -11.89 -4.15
C ILE A 64 -11.71 -12.07 -5.10
N LYS A 65 -11.01 -13.22 -5.04
CA LYS A 65 -9.92 -13.54 -5.95
C LYS A 65 -10.39 -13.62 -7.41
N ILE A 66 -11.57 -14.17 -7.67
CA ILE A 66 -12.15 -14.23 -9.02
C ILE A 66 -12.44 -12.82 -9.55
N VAL A 67 -12.94 -11.92 -8.70
CA VAL A 67 -13.27 -10.55 -9.09
C VAL A 67 -12.03 -9.68 -9.25
N ASN A 68 -10.94 -9.97 -8.52
CA ASN A 68 -9.70 -9.19 -8.57
C ASN A 68 -9.02 -9.31 -9.94
N PRO A 69 -8.85 -8.20 -10.72
CA PRO A 69 -8.47 -8.31 -12.14
C PRO A 69 -7.10 -8.91 -12.41
N HIS A 70 -6.18 -8.84 -11.47
CA HIS A 70 -4.77 -9.23 -11.66
C HIS A 70 -4.33 -10.34 -10.68
N GLU A 71 -5.30 -11.01 -10.06
CA GLU A 71 -5.04 -12.09 -9.09
C GLU A 71 -4.20 -13.22 -9.67
N TYR A 72 -4.47 -13.59 -10.93
CA TYR A 72 -3.82 -14.74 -11.58
C TYR A 72 -2.37 -14.50 -12.01
N ILE A 73 -1.83 -13.29 -11.78
CA ILE A 73 -0.40 -13.07 -11.97
C ILE A 73 0.41 -13.97 -11.04
N PHE A 74 -0.02 -14.07 -9.76
CA PHE A 74 0.71 -14.78 -8.70
C PHE A 74 -0.06 -15.95 -8.07
N THR A 75 -1.39 -16.03 -8.21
CA THR A 75 -2.17 -17.19 -7.76
C THR A 75 -2.40 -18.16 -8.90
N LYS A 76 -2.70 -19.42 -8.55
CA LYS A 76 -3.03 -20.45 -9.54
C LYS A 76 -4.33 -20.11 -10.24
N ILE A 77 -4.33 -20.26 -11.56
CA ILE A 77 -5.56 -20.15 -12.35
C ILE A 77 -6.42 -21.40 -12.08
N PRO A 78 -7.73 -21.25 -11.82
CA PRO A 78 -8.62 -22.38 -11.70
C PRO A 78 -8.56 -23.31 -12.93
N GLY A 79 -8.34 -24.61 -12.70
CA GLY A 79 -8.14 -25.60 -13.77
C GLY A 79 -6.71 -25.74 -14.29
N TYR A 80 -5.75 -24.97 -13.79
CA TYR A 80 -4.33 -25.04 -14.18
C TYR A 80 -3.42 -25.27 -12.97
N LYS A 81 -2.24 -25.87 -13.21
CA LYS A 81 -1.25 -26.15 -12.14
C LYS A 81 -0.39 -24.93 -11.76
N TYR A 82 -0.45 -23.83 -12.53
CA TYR A 82 0.45 -22.69 -12.42
C TYR A 82 -0.27 -21.34 -12.49
N SER A 83 0.41 -20.29 -12.04
CA SER A 83 0.04 -18.88 -12.21
C SER A 83 0.50 -18.36 -13.58
N ILE A 84 0.06 -17.14 -13.93
CA ILE A 84 0.48 -16.53 -15.21
C ILE A 84 1.95 -16.19 -15.18
N SER A 85 2.45 -15.52 -14.13
CA SER A 85 3.87 -15.25 -13.97
C SER A 85 4.66 -16.54 -13.74
N LYS A 86 5.84 -16.61 -14.35
CA LYS A 86 6.84 -17.67 -14.08
C LYS A 86 7.71 -17.37 -12.86
N ILE A 87 7.71 -16.12 -12.40
CA ILE A 87 8.46 -15.72 -11.20
C ILE A 87 7.68 -16.23 -9.97
N LYS A 88 8.37 -16.96 -9.11
CA LYS A 88 7.83 -17.44 -7.85
C LYS A 88 8.19 -16.45 -6.75
N THR A 89 7.24 -15.65 -6.32
CA THR A 89 7.37 -14.70 -5.22
C THR A 89 6.73 -15.25 -3.95
N LYS A 90 7.11 -14.73 -2.81
CA LYS A 90 6.48 -15.11 -1.54
C LYS A 90 5.09 -14.50 -1.39
N THR A 91 4.95 -13.22 -1.79
CA THR A 91 3.69 -12.48 -1.71
C THR A 91 3.45 -11.66 -2.98
N SER A 92 2.27 -11.03 -3.08
CA SER A 92 1.94 -10.08 -4.15
C SER A 92 2.75 -8.78 -4.09
N LEU A 93 3.41 -8.50 -2.96
CA LEU A 93 4.17 -7.26 -2.76
C LEU A 93 5.27 -7.07 -3.79
N PHE A 94 5.90 -8.15 -4.27
CA PHE A 94 6.86 -8.10 -5.37
C PHE A 94 6.28 -7.39 -6.61
N TYR A 95 5.08 -7.78 -7.03
CA TYR A 95 4.43 -7.23 -8.22
C TYR A 95 3.91 -5.81 -7.99
N ASP A 96 3.39 -5.54 -6.80
CA ASP A 96 2.99 -4.19 -6.40
C ASP A 96 4.19 -3.24 -6.45
N PHE A 97 5.30 -3.65 -5.87
CA PHE A 97 6.52 -2.86 -5.81
C PHE A 97 7.10 -2.65 -7.21
N LEU A 98 7.17 -3.70 -8.03
CA LEU A 98 7.59 -3.62 -9.44
C LEU A 98 6.76 -2.59 -10.22
N GLU A 99 5.44 -2.64 -10.05
CA GLU A 99 4.51 -1.74 -10.72
C GLU A 99 4.76 -0.28 -10.32
N VAL A 100 5.01 -0.01 -9.03
CA VAL A 100 5.36 1.33 -8.51
C VAL A 100 6.68 1.81 -9.13
N ILE A 101 7.72 0.99 -9.07
CA ILE A 101 9.07 1.34 -9.54
C ILE A 101 9.06 1.71 -11.03
N ILE A 102 8.41 0.89 -11.86
CA ILE A 102 8.39 1.10 -13.31
C ILE A 102 7.46 2.26 -13.69
N THR A 103 6.26 2.31 -13.11
CA THR A 103 5.27 3.33 -13.47
C THR A 103 5.76 4.74 -13.20
N LEU A 104 6.43 4.95 -12.08
CA LEU A 104 6.98 6.25 -11.72
C LEU A 104 8.44 6.43 -12.13
N ASN A 105 9.01 5.46 -12.86
CA ASN A 105 10.40 5.50 -13.32
C ASN A 105 11.39 5.85 -12.18
N ILE A 106 11.26 5.17 -11.04
CA ILE A 106 11.97 5.49 -9.81
C ILE A 106 13.47 5.31 -9.96
N LEU A 107 13.90 4.21 -10.58
CA LEU A 107 15.31 3.88 -10.74
C LEU A 107 16.06 4.79 -11.71
N HIS A 108 15.35 5.68 -12.40
CA HIS A 108 16.01 6.64 -13.29
C HIS A 108 16.99 7.56 -12.55
N SER A 109 16.67 7.90 -11.30
CA SER A 109 17.54 8.74 -10.45
C SER A 109 18.84 8.03 -10.06
N PHE A 110 18.91 6.70 -10.18
CA PHE A 110 20.02 5.86 -9.74
C PHE A 110 20.68 5.08 -10.87
N LYS A 111 20.59 5.59 -12.11
CA LYS A 111 21.09 4.87 -13.31
C LYS A 111 22.59 4.58 -13.32
N ILE A 112 23.39 5.35 -12.60
CA ILE A 112 24.86 5.29 -12.66
C ILE A 112 25.45 4.83 -11.32
N ASN A 113 24.75 5.04 -10.21
CA ASN A 113 25.26 4.81 -8.86
C ASN A 113 24.66 3.54 -8.25
N ASN A 114 25.43 2.87 -7.38
CA ASN A 114 24.89 1.87 -6.49
C ASN A 114 23.92 2.53 -5.49
N ILE A 115 22.96 1.78 -5.02
CA ILE A 115 21.95 2.23 -4.05
C ILE A 115 22.23 1.61 -2.69
N LYS A 116 22.17 2.43 -1.65
CA LYS A 116 22.03 1.94 -0.28
C LYS A 116 20.55 2.02 0.11
N SER A 117 19.91 0.85 0.24
CA SER A 117 18.48 0.75 0.54
C SER A 117 18.20 0.25 1.95
N LEU A 118 17.04 0.63 2.48
CA LEU A 118 16.53 0.15 3.76
C LEU A 118 15.05 -0.21 3.62
N HIS A 119 14.70 -1.42 4.00
CA HIS A 119 13.35 -1.97 3.88
C HIS A 119 12.79 -2.38 5.24
N PHE A 120 11.63 -1.84 5.59
CA PHE A 120 10.85 -2.24 6.76
C PHE A 120 9.53 -2.88 6.33
N SER A 121 9.49 -4.20 6.30
CA SER A 121 8.28 -4.97 5.97
C SER A 121 8.44 -6.41 6.43
N PRO A 122 7.38 -7.07 6.90
CA PRO A 122 7.39 -8.52 7.12
C PRO A 122 7.73 -9.31 5.83
N ASN A 123 7.50 -8.70 4.66
CA ASN A 123 7.73 -9.27 3.34
C ASN A 123 8.88 -8.53 2.59
N SER A 124 9.85 -8.00 3.32
CA SER A 124 10.97 -7.23 2.75
C SER A 124 11.78 -8.00 1.70
N SER A 125 11.85 -9.34 1.80
CA SER A 125 12.49 -10.17 0.77
C SER A 125 11.93 -9.93 -0.63
N ASP A 126 10.60 -9.78 -0.77
CA ASP A 126 9.97 -9.57 -2.09
C ASP A 126 10.37 -8.23 -2.73
N THR A 127 10.54 -7.18 -1.92
CA THR A 127 10.97 -5.87 -2.42
C THR A 127 12.45 -5.85 -2.76
N ILE A 128 13.28 -6.60 -2.03
CA ILE A 128 14.71 -6.75 -2.32
C ILE A 128 14.90 -7.58 -3.59
N ASP A 129 14.26 -8.76 -3.67
CA ASP A 129 14.32 -9.62 -4.87
C ASP A 129 13.91 -8.84 -6.14
N CYS A 130 12.93 -7.95 -6.01
CA CYS A 130 12.50 -7.09 -7.11
C CYS A 130 13.57 -6.05 -7.48
N LEU A 131 14.21 -5.39 -6.50
CA LEU A 131 15.29 -4.45 -6.77
C LEU A 131 16.49 -5.15 -7.40
N GLU A 132 16.90 -6.30 -6.88
CA GLU A 132 18.01 -7.10 -7.40
C GLU A 132 17.74 -7.54 -8.84
N MET A 133 16.53 -7.99 -9.15
CA MET A 133 16.13 -8.31 -10.52
C MET A 133 16.24 -7.10 -11.46
N LEU A 134 15.83 -5.91 -11.01
CA LEU A 134 15.85 -4.70 -11.84
C LEU A 134 17.24 -4.08 -11.96
N ARG A 135 18.15 -4.42 -11.05
CA ARG A 135 19.48 -3.83 -10.90
C ARG A 135 20.58 -4.88 -10.81
N GLU A 136 20.41 -6.02 -11.50
CA GLU A 136 21.34 -7.17 -11.48
C GLU A 136 22.82 -6.81 -11.80
N ASN A 137 23.05 -5.71 -12.52
CA ASN A 137 24.39 -5.25 -12.90
C ASN A 137 25.01 -4.28 -11.88
N PHE A 138 24.34 -3.97 -10.77
CA PHE A 138 24.80 -3.07 -9.73
C PHE A 138 25.15 -3.83 -8.45
N LYS A 139 26.05 -3.25 -7.66
CA LYS A 139 26.39 -3.76 -6.32
C LYS A 139 25.69 -2.92 -5.27
N ASP A 140 24.36 -3.09 -5.18
CA ASP A 140 23.53 -2.37 -4.22
C ASP A 140 23.67 -2.97 -2.82
N GLU A 141 23.57 -2.12 -1.78
CA GLU A 141 23.54 -2.54 -0.39
C GLU A 141 22.09 -2.51 0.12
N ASN A 142 21.51 -3.69 0.34
CA ASN A 142 20.12 -3.83 0.78
C ASN A 142 20.05 -4.23 2.26
N ASN A 143 19.56 -3.35 3.11
CA ASN A 143 19.30 -3.60 4.52
C ASN A 143 17.80 -3.81 4.74
N PHE A 144 17.42 -4.75 5.61
CA PHE A 144 16.02 -5.03 5.86
C PHE A 144 15.73 -5.43 7.30
N TYR A 145 14.52 -5.08 7.73
CA TYR A 145 13.99 -5.43 9.03
C TYR A 145 12.49 -5.74 8.91
N ASN A 146 11.99 -6.68 9.72
CA ASN A 146 10.60 -7.09 9.68
C ASN A 146 9.66 -6.03 10.28
N GLU A 147 10.14 -5.29 11.29
CA GLU A 147 9.34 -4.29 12.00
C GLU A 147 10.20 -3.14 12.54
N ILE A 148 9.55 -2.03 12.83
CA ILE A 148 10.16 -0.87 13.46
C ILE A 148 10.03 -1.04 14.98
N ASN A 149 11.16 -1.18 15.66
CA ASN A 149 11.25 -1.23 17.13
C ASN A 149 12.48 -0.46 17.63
N SER A 150 12.63 -0.31 18.94
CA SER A 150 13.72 0.44 19.54
C SER A 150 15.11 -0.13 19.23
N GLU A 151 15.22 -1.44 19.02
CA GLU A 151 16.48 -2.11 18.66
C GLU A 151 16.85 -1.83 17.21
N THR A 152 15.90 -2.02 16.28
CA THR A 152 16.13 -1.73 14.85
C THR A 152 16.46 -0.27 14.61
N ILE A 153 15.79 0.67 15.31
CA ILE A 153 16.10 2.11 15.23
C ILE A 153 17.55 2.39 15.67
N LYS A 154 18.03 1.74 16.73
CA LYS A 154 19.44 1.90 17.17
C LYS A 154 20.42 1.36 16.14
N LEU A 155 20.12 0.24 15.49
CA LEU A 155 21.00 -0.38 14.48
C LEU A 155 21.15 0.48 13.22
N ILE A 156 20.11 1.19 12.82
CA ILE A 156 20.13 2.06 11.63
C ILE A 156 20.61 3.48 11.94
N ASN A 157 20.74 3.82 13.22
CA ASN A 157 21.17 5.16 13.65
C ASN A 157 22.51 5.50 13.01
N GLU A 158 22.68 6.77 12.55
CA GLU A 158 23.86 7.28 11.85
C GLU A 158 24.03 6.83 10.38
N ASN A 159 23.28 5.84 9.90
CA ASN A 159 23.33 5.46 8.49
C ASN A 159 22.39 6.32 7.65
N LYS A 160 22.85 6.68 6.45
CA LYS A 160 22.03 7.33 5.43
C LYS A 160 21.72 6.37 4.28
N TYR A 161 20.53 6.50 3.72
CA TYR A 161 20.03 5.62 2.68
C TYR A 161 19.46 6.42 1.52
N ASP A 162 19.78 6.00 0.31
CA ASP A 162 19.24 6.58 -0.93
C ASP A 162 17.78 6.22 -1.15
N PHE A 163 17.43 5.00 -0.75
CA PHE A 163 16.12 4.42 -0.99
C PHE A 163 15.55 3.81 0.29
N LEU A 164 14.32 4.19 0.63
CA LEU A 164 13.59 3.66 1.78
C LEU A 164 12.29 3.00 1.34
N PHE A 165 12.00 1.84 1.88
CA PHE A 165 10.70 1.19 1.73
C PHE A 165 10.11 0.88 3.10
N PHE A 166 8.83 1.22 3.29
CA PHE A 166 8.10 0.93 4.52
C PHE A 166 6.75 0.31 4.21
N GLU A 167 6.37 -0.68 5.00
CA GLU A 167 5.01 -1.16 5.11
C GLU A 167 4.46 -0.73 6.47
N ALA A 168 3.51 0.20 6.47
CA ALA A 168 2.88 0.66 7.70
C ALA A 168 2.10 -0.49 8.34
N LYS A 169 2.15 -0.59 9.67
CA LYS A 169 1.51 -1.68 10.41
C LYS A 169 0.01 -1.71 10.11
N SER A 170 -0.44 -2.79 9.48
CA SER A 170 -1.87 -3.04 9.29
C SER A 170 -2.45 -3.52 10.62
N SER A 171 -3.10 -2.61 11.35
CA SER A 171 -3.76 -2.92 12.61
C SER A 171 -5.24 -2.53 12.53
N SER A 172 -6.11 -3.32 13.17
CA SER A 172 -7.49 -2.92 13.44
C SER A 172 -7.56 -1.74 14.42
N ASN A 173 -6.45 -1.50 15.13
CA ASN A 173 -6.30 -0.38 16.06
C ASN A 173 -5.68 0.82 15.33
N LEU A 174 -6.48 1.85 15.08
CA LEU A 174 -6.04 3.07 14.41
C LEU A 174 -4.88 3.77 15.12
N LYS A 175 -4.81 3.70 16.46
CA LYS A 175 -3.70 4.25 17.24
C LYS A 175 -2.36 3.63 16.84
N GLU A 176 -2.29 2.29 16.77
CA GLU A 176 -1.05 1.60 16.38
C GLU A 176 -0.65 1.95 14.94
N TYR A 177 -1.62 2.08 14.06
CA TYR A 177 -1.39 2.50 12.68
C TYR A 177 -0.77 3.91 12.62
N ILE A 178 -1.35 4.89 13.34
CA ILE A 178 -0.83 6.26 13.39
C ILE A 178 0.58 6.28 14.00
N ILE A 179 0.81 5.54 15.09
CA ILE A 179 2.14 5.44 15.73
C ILE A 179 3.17 4.90 14.72
N SER A 180 2.83 3.86 13.98
CA SER A 180 3.74 3.30 12.96
C SER A 180 4.10 4.34 11.88
N LEU A 181 3.13 5.14 11.45
CA LEU A 181 3.37 6.22 10.49
C LEU A 181 4.27 7.33 11.06
N ILE A 182 4.10 7.69 12.33
CA ILE A 182 4.99 8.67 13.00
C ILE A 182 6.41 8.13 13.08
N GLN A 183 6.60 6.86 13.43
CA GLN A 183 7.91 6.21 13.46
C GLN A 183 8.57 6.21 12.08
N ILE A 184 7.81 5.94 11.02
CA ILE A 184 8.29 6.01 9.63
C ILE A 184 8.81 7.42 9.30
N ILE A 185 8.05 8.47 9.65
CA ILE A 185 8.51 9.86 9.42
C ILE A 185 9.84 10.15 10.16
N LEU A 186 9.97 9.69 11.40
CA LEU A 186 11.19 9.90 12.17
C LEU A 186 12.40 9.20 11.53
N ILE A 187 12.23 7.98 11.03
CA ILE A 187 13.27 7.27 10.29
C ILE A 187 13.62 8.02 9.01
N ILE A 188 12.64 8.49 8.26
CA ILE A 188 12.87 9.28 7.04
C ILE A 188 13.71 10.51 7.35
N ILE A 189 13.33 11.29 8.35
CA ILE A 189 14.04 12.52 8.73
C ILE A 189 15.51 12.24 9.15
N ASN A 190 15.71 11.15 9.89
CA ASN A 190 17.03 10.82 10.41
C ASN A 190 17.93 10.10 9.39
N ASN A 191 17.37 9.23 8.54
CA ASN A 191 18.14 8.27 7.77
C ASN A 191 18.02 8.44 6.25
N GLN A 192 17.16 9.34 5.73
CA GLN A 192 17.09 9.58 4.29
C GLN A 192 18.26 10.44 3.81
N GLU A 193 18.89 10.03 2.72
CA GLU A 193 19.88 10.85 2.01
C GLU A 193 19.19 11.96 1.19
N ILE A 194 19.90 13.06 0.95
CA ILE A 194 19.39 14.15 0.09
C ILE A 194 19.12 13.61 -1.31
N ASN A 195 18.03 14.07 -1.94
CA ASN A 195 17.50 13.57 -3.21
C ASN A 195 17.09 12.09 -3.18
N GLY A 196 17.11 11.45 -2.00
CA GLY A 196 16.64 10.08 -1.83
C GLY A 196 15.14 9.93 -2.06
N ILE A 197 14.70 8.68 -2.14
CA ILE A 197 13.33 8.28 -2.45
C ILE A 197 12.79 7.41 -1.34
N SER A 198 11.54 7.66 -0.92
CA SER A 198 10.82 6.78 0.00
C SER A 198 9.53 6.27 -0.62
N ILE A 199 9.24 4.99 -0.41
CA ILE A 199 7.97 4.36 -0.74
C ILE A 199 7.35 3.83 0.55
N ILE A 200 6.11 4.20 0.82
CA ILE A 200 5.39 3.80 2.02
C ILE A 200 4.08 3.12 1.59
N LYS A 201 3.94 1.83 1.89
CA LYS A 201 2.66 1.14 1.76
C LYS A 201 1.80 1.47 2.96
N ILE A 202 0.62 2.03 2.72
CA ILE A 202 -0.35 2.44 3.74
C ILE A 202 -1.72 1.83 3.47
N ASN A 203 -2.55 1.76 4.51
CA ASN A 203 -3.92 1.27 4.36
C ASN A 203 -4.85 2.39 3.89
N HIS A 204 -5.40 3.14 4.82
CA HIS A 204 -6.45 4.12 4.53
C HIS A 204 -6.01 5.55 4.88
N ILE A 205 -6.68 6.53 4.25
CA ILE A 205 -6.46 7.95 4.44
C ILE A 205 -7.81 8.63 4.74
N PHE A 206 -8.39 8.37 5.91
CA PHE A 206 -9.69 8.92 6.30
C PHE A 206 -9.63 9.82 7.54
N HIS A 207 -8.54 9.75 8.29
CA HIS A 207 -8.42 10.36 9.61
C HIS A 207 -7.42 11.50 9.58
N LYS A 208 -7.72 12.57 10.34
CA LYS A 208 -6.88 13.79 10.37
C LYS A 208 -5.39 13.51 10.62
N PRO A 209 -4.98 12.69 11.60
CA PRO A 209 -3.55 12.43 11.81
C PRO A 209 -2.84 11.83 10.59
N VAL A 210 -3.53 11.02 9.79
CA VAL A 210 -2.96 10.43 8.57
C VAL A 210 -2.80 11.50 7.48
N LEU A 211 -3.75 12.43 7.38
CA LEU A 211 -3.65 13.58 6.47
C LEU A 211 -2.52 14.51 6.88
N ASP A 212 -2.36 14.77 8.18
CA ASP A 212 -1.26 15.56 8.73
C ASP A 212 0.10 14.97 8.32
N ILE A 213 0.24 13.64 8.39
CA ILE A 213 1.42 12.91 7.94
C ILE A 213 1.68 13.10 6.46
N LEU A 214 0.65 13.00 5.60
CA LEU A 214 0.79 13.25 4.17
C LEU A 214 1.19 14.69 3.87
N TYR A 215 0.67 15.65 4.65
CA TYR A 215 1.05 17.05 4.57
C TYR A 215 2.53 17.26 4.92
N ILE A 216 3.00 16.61 5.99
CA ILE A 216 4.42 16.60 6.39
C ILE A 216 5.28 16.00 5.27
N LEU A 217 4.94 14.83 4.74
CA LEU A 217 5.68 14.20 3.64
C LEU A 217 5.74 15.11 2.40
N SER A 218 4.64 15.78 2.06
CA SER A 218 4.60 16.73 0.94
C SER A 218 5.46 17.97 1.15
N SER A 219 5.87 18.27 2.40
CA SER A 219 6.82 19.34 2.70
C SER A 219 8.28 18.89 2.66
N LEU A 220 8.54 17.60 2.97
CA LEU A 220 9.90 17.05 3.03
C LEU A 220 10.46 16.72 1.65
N TYR A 221 9.60 16.41 0.69
CA TYR A 221 9.99 15.96 -0.64
C TYR A 221 9.59 16.94 -1.74
N ASP A 222 10.29 16.88 -2.85
CA ASP A 222 9.93 17.68 -4.02
C ASP A 222 8.60 17.25 -4.63
N LYS A 223 8.37 15.93 -4.72
CA LYS A 223 7.15 15.35 -5.29
C LYS A 223 6.67 14.19 -4.44
N THR A 224 5.39 14.23 -4.08
CA THR A 224 4.70 13.17 -3.36
C THR A 224 3.54 12.65 -4.20
N TYR A 225 3.47 11.34 -4.38
CA TYR A 225 2.44 10.67 -5.18
C TYR A 225 1.64 9.71 -4.31
N ILE A 226 0.36 9.56 -4.65
CA ILE A 226 -0.50 8.47 -4.16
C ILE A 226 -0.79 7.55 -5.34
N LEU A 227 -0.63 6.25 -5.15
CA LEU A 227 -0.84 5.25 -6.18
C LEU A 227 -1.44 3.98 -5.58
N LYS A 228 -2.51 3.46 -6.20
CA LYS A 228 -3.00 2.11 -5.97
C LYS A 228 -2.59 1.24 -7.15
N THR A 229 -1.83 0.17 -6.87
CA THR A 229 -1.36 -0.76 -7.90
C THR A 229 -2.51 -1.60 -8.45
N ASN A 230 -2.40 -2.06 -9.70
CA ASN A 230 -3.38 -2.96 -10.28
C ASN A 230 -3.30 -4.36 -9.66
N THR A 231 -2.12 -4.75 -9.18
CA THR A 231 -1.86 -6.05 -8.57
C THR A 231 -2.30 -6.15 -7.12
N SER A 232 -2.48 -5.02 -6.42
CA SER A 232 -3.04 -5.00 -5.07
C SER A 232 -4.50 -5.42 -5.06
N ASN A 233 -4.95 -5.99 -3.94
CA ASN A 233 -6.35 -6.37 -3.78
C ASN A 233 -7.25 -5.13 -3.93
N ILE A 234 -8.17 -5.20 -4.91
CA ILE A 234 -9.05 -4.08 -5.23
C ILE A 234 -10.10 -3.82 -4.14
N THR A 235 -10.40 -4.80 -3.30
CA THR A 235 -11.37 -4.66 -2.20
C THR A 235 -10.77 -4.01 -0.95
N THR A 236 -9.45 -3.83 -0.86
CA THR A 236 -8.76 -3.20 0.29
C THR A 236 -8.40 -1.75 0.01
N PHE A 237 -8.23 -0.95 1.07
CA PHE A 237 -7.80 0.45 0.95
C PHE A 237 -6.29 0.62 0.79
N ASP A 238 -5.53 -0.46 0.69
CA ASP A 238 -4.07 -0.42 0.55
C ASP A 238 -3.64 0.41 -0.65
N LYS A 239 -2.68 1.29 -0.44
CA LYS A 239 -2.09 2.15 -1.47
C LYS A 239 -0.66 2.51 -1.11
N PHE A 240 0.05 3.07 -2.07
CA PHE A 240 1.43 3.49 -1.91
C PHE A 240 1.53 5.01 -1.92
N ILE A 241 2.31 5.55 -1.00
CA ILE A 241 2.79 6.92 -1.01
C ILE A 241 4.23 6.89 -1.48
N ILE A 242 4.51 7.58 -2.57
CA ILE A 242 5.84 7.63 -3.17
C ILE A 242 6.35 9.06 -3.09
N CYS A 243 7.47 9.22 -2.40
CA CYS A 243 8.08 10.50 -2.13
C CYS A 243 9.44 10.58 -2.84
N LYS A 244 9.61 11.56 -3.73
CA LYS A 244 10.83 11.71 -4.55
C LYS A 244 11.57 12.98 -4.20
N ASN A 245 12.88 12.90 -4.24
CA ASN A 245 13.82 14.00 -4.03
C ASN A 245 13.65 14.63 -2.64
N PHE A 246 14.17 13.94 -1.63
CA PHE A 246 14.21 14.43 -0.25
C PHE A 246 15.02 15.71 -0.15
N GLN A 247 14.47 16.75 0.48
CA GLN A 247 15.04 18.11 0.45
C GLN A 247 15.52 18.63 1.82
N MET A 248 15.39 17.83 2.86
CA MET A 248 15.77 18.26 4.19
C MET A 248 17.28 18.09 4.43
N ASN A 249 18.00 19.19 4.64
CA ASN A 249 19.42 19.20 4.97
C ASN A 249 19.62 19.33 6.48
N GLN A 250 20.51 18.54 7.08
CA GLN A 250 20.82 18.65 8.52
C GLN A 250 21.40 20.03 8.90
N SER A 251 22.11 20.69 7.97
CA SER A 251 22.59 22.07 8.18
C SER A 251 21.47 23.11 8.27
N ASN A 252 20.30 22.81 7.68
CA ASN A 252 19.11 23.65 7.73
C ASN A 252 18.19 23.32 8.92
N LEU A 253 18.58 22.39 9.80
CA LEU A 253 17.86 22.05 11.03
C LEU A 253 17.70 23.26 11.97
N LYS A 254 18.58 24.28 11.89
CA LYS A 254 18.43 25.54 12.64
C LYS A 254 17.27 26.43 12.13
N TYR A 255 16.80 26.22 10.90
CA TYR A 255 15.65 26.91 10.30
C TYR A 255 14.51 25.92 10.03
N ASN A 256 14.29 25.01 10.98
CA ASN A 256 13.45 23.84 10.80
C ASN A 256 12.03 24.19 10.40
N LYS A 257 11.65 23.76 9.20
CA LYS A 257 10.26 23.67 8.78
C LYS A 257 9.44 22.73 9.67
N ILE A 258 10.11 21.81 10.40
CA ILE A 258 9.45 20.81 11.25
C ILE A 258 10.21 20.70 12.58
N ASN A 259 9.53 20.95 13.67
CA ASN A 259 10.10 20.71 15.00
C ASN A 259 9.96 19.21 15.34
N TYR A 260 10.95 18.47 14.93
CA TYR A 260 11.02 17.02 15.03
C TYR A 260 11.15 16.52 16.48
N CYS A 261 11.76 17.31 17.37
CA CYS A 261 11.86 16.95 18.79
C CYS A 261 10.47 16.72 19.43
N ASN A 262 9.45 17.43 18.95
CA ASN A 262 8.09 17.25 19.45
C ASN A 262 7.51 15.87 19.09
N LEU A 263 7.86 15.30 17.93
CA LEU A 263 7.41 13.95 17.57
C LEU A 263 8.07 12.87 18.43
N LEU A 264 9.37 12.99 18.71
CA LEU A 264 10.07 12.07 19.59
C LEU A 264 9.53 12.13 21.02
N PHE A 265 9.37 13.34 21.55
CA PHE A 265 8.81 13.54 22.88
C PHE A 265 7.39 12.97 22.98
N PHE A 266 6.57 13.18 21.96
CA PHE A 266 5.22 12.65 21.89
C PHE A 266 5.20 11.13 21.90
N LEU A 267 6.06 10.45 21.11
CA LEU A 267 6.13 8.99 21.10
C LEU A 267 6.58 8.42 22.46
N ASN A 268 7.53 9.07 23.13
CA ASN A 268 7.96 8.66 24.45
C ASN A 268 6.82 8.78 25.46
N ASN A 269 6.10 9.89 25.46
CA ASN A 269 4.95 10.09 26.34
C ASN A 269 3.82 9.08 26.05
N LEU A 270 3.56 8.75 24.77
CA LEU A 270 2.56 7.73 24.43
C LEU A 270 2.92 6.35 24.96
N ASN A 271 4.21 6.00 24.98
CA ASN A 271 4.67 4.73 25.54
C ASN A 271 4.47 4.67 27.07
N ASP A 272 4.60 5.81 27.74
CA ASP A 272 4.39 5.93 29.19
C ASP A 272 2.88 5.88 29.54
N LEU A 273 2.02 6.49 28.74
CA LEU A 273 0.56 6.51 28.91
C LEU A 273 -0.12 5.17 28.53
N ASN A 274 0.57 4.31 27.81
CA ASN A 274 -0.03 3.10 27.19
C ASN A 274 -0.45 2.01 28.19
N LYS A 275 -0.17 2.13 29.46
CA LYS A 275 -0.38 1.01 30.40
C LYS A 275 -1.82 0.92 30.92
N GLU A 276 -2.62 1.99 30.90
CA GLU A 276 -3.97 1.98 31.50
C GLU A 276 -5.07 2.80 30.78
N GLU A 277 -4.74 3.68 29.80
CA GLU A 277 -5.72 4.61 29.23
C GLU A 277 -5.92 4.45 27.72
N LYS A 278 -7.18 4.57 27.27
CA LYS A 278 -7.50 4.62 25.83
C LYS A 278 -7.21 6.02 25.29
N VAL A 279 -6.02 6.17 24.74
CA VAL A 279 -5.57 7.41 24.14
C VAL A 279 -5.86 7.41 22.64
N ASN A 280 -6.56 8.41 22.14
CA ASN A 280 -6.85 8.64 20.73
C ASN A 280 -6.02 9.82 20.21
N ILE A 281 -5.16 9.59 19.21
CA ILE A 281 -4.38 10.66 18.57
C ILE A 281 -5.30 11.42 17.63
N THR A 282 -5.55 12.70 17.90
CA THR A 282 -6.52 13.51 17.16
C THR A 282 -5.90 14.34 16.03
N SER A 283 -4.67 14.83 16.22
CA SER A 283 -3.94 15.63 15.24
C SER A 283 -2.43 15.53 15.49
N ILE A 284 -1.64 15.81 14.46
CA ILE A 284 -0.17 15.92 14.52
C ILE A 284 0.27 17.36 14.29
N LEU A 285 -0.48 18.13 13.54
CA LEU A 285 -0.23 19.53 13.25
C LEU A 285 -0.98 20.46 14.21
N ASP A 286 -0.40 21.65 14.48
CA ASP A 286 -0.99 22.69 15.32
C ASP A 286 -2.02 23.56 14.58
N PHE A 287 -2.35 23.21 13.32
CA PHE A 287 -3.26 23.97 12.48
C PHE A 287 -4.12 23.05 11.59
N GLU A 288 -5.20 23.61 11.06
CA GLU A 288 -6.02 22.92 10.09
C GLU A 288 -5.35 22.87 8.72
N ILE A 289 -5.35 21.68 8.11
CA ILE A 289 -4.81 21.47 6.77
C ILE A 289 -5.58 22.33 5.75
N PRO A 290 -4.90 23.05 4.85
CA PRO A 290 -5.58 23.86 3.84
C PRO A 290 -6.56 23.04 3.00
N TYR A 291 -7.72 23.64 2.72
CA TYR A 291 -8.83 22.97 2.02
C TYR A 291 -8.44 22.35 0.67
N TYR A 292 -7.59 23.04 -0.11
CA TYR A 292 -7.11 22.51 -1.39
C TYR A 292 -6.36 21.16 -1.26
N PHE A 293 -5.68 20.92 -0.14
CA PHE A 293 -4.96 19.67 0.10
C PHE A 293 -5.90 18.55 0.55
N THR A 294 -6.83 18.86 1.45
CA THR A 294 -7.82 17.89 1.92
C THR A 294 -8.75 17.46 0.80
N THR A 295 -9.24 18.41 -0.01
CA THR A 295 -10.10 18.11 -1.18
C THR A 295 -9.36 17.23 -2.19
N LYS A 296 -8.07 17.49 -2.45
CA LYS A 296 -7.28 16.65 -3.36
C LYS A 296 -7.21 15.20 -2.89
N ILE A 297 -7.05 14.96 -1.58
CA ILE A 297 -7.02 13.61 -1.02
C ILE A 297 -8.42 12.99 -1.05
N ASP A 298 -9.46 13.76 -0.75
CA ASP A 298 -10.85 13.28 -0.81
C ASP A 298 -11.22 12.84 -2.22
N ASP A 299 -10.90 13.61 -3.25
CA ASP A 299 -11.07 13.24 -4.66
C ASP A 299 -10.37 11.91 -5.00
N ILE A 300 -9.13 11.73 -4.52
CA ILE A 300 -8.37 10.50 -4.73
C ILE A 300 -9.06 9.31 -4.05
N ASN A 301 -9.53 9.50 -2.81
CA ASN A 301 -10.26 8.46 -2.09
C ASN A 301 -11.56 8.08 -2.82
N VAL A 302 -12.30 9.06 -3.34
CA VAL A 302 -13.54 8.83 -4.10
C VAL A 302 -13.26 8.00 -5.35
N ILE A 303 -12.25 8.37 -6.15
CA ILE A 303 -11.93 7.66 -7.40
C ILE A 303 -11.50 6.22 -7.12
N ILE A 304 -10.61 6.01 -6.14
CA ILE A 304 -10.16 4.67 -5.76
C ILE A 304 -11.32 3.88 -5.12
N GLY A 305 -12.08 4.53 -4.25
CA GLY A 305 -13.17 3.91 -3.51
C GLY A 305 -14.33 3.49 -4.40
N GLN A 306 -14.65 4.23 -5.45
CA GLN A 306 -15.65 3.82 -6.43
C GLN A 306 -15.29 2.48 -7.07
N GLN A 307 -14.04 2.30 -7.48
CA GLN A 307 -13.59 1.03 -8.06
C GLN A 307 -13.67 -0.13 -7.06
N GLN A 308 -13.42 0.16 -5.78
CA GLN A 308 -13.55 -0.82 -4.70
C GLN A 308 -15.00 -1.23 -4.49
N LEU A 309 -15.91 -0.26 -4.41
CA LEU A 309 -17.35 -0.51 -4.26
C LEU A 309 -17.91 -1.30 -5.43
N GLU A 310 -17.56 -0.95 -6.68
CA GLU A 310 -17.94 -1.70 -7.86
C GLU A 310 -17.50 -3.17 -7.79
N SER A 311 -16.32 -3.43 -7.26
CA SER A 311 -15.79 -4.78 -7.10
C SER A 311 -16.51 -5.55 -6.00
N LEU A 312 -16.81 -4.90 -4.87
CA LEU A 312 -17.58 -5.50 -3.78
C LEU A 312 -19.04 -5.80 -4.22
N ASP A 313 -19.65 -4.89 -4.98
CA ASP A 313 -20.98 -5.11 -5.57
C ASP A 313 -20.95 -6.28 -6.55
N MET A 314 -19.87 -6.45 -7.31
CA MET A 314 -19.70 -7.61 -8.18
C MET A 314 -19.63 -8.91 -7.37
N VAL A 315 -18.91 -8.94 -6.25
CA VAL A 315 -18.88 -10.09 -5.31
C VAL A 315 -20.29 -10.38 -4.79
N LEU A 316 -21.01 -9.36 -4.29
CA LEU A 316 -22.40 -9.51 -3.84
C LEU A 316 -23.32 -10.09 -4.92
N ASN A 317 -23.19 -9.58 -6.15
CA ASN A 317 -23.99 -10.05 -7.28
C ASN A 317 -23.69 -11.50 -7.64
N ILE A 318 -22.45 -11.96 -7.53
CA ILE A 318 -22.09 -13.36 -7.75
C ILE A 318 -22.70 -14.23 -6.65
N ILE A 319 -22.59 -13.81 -5.39
CA ILE A 319 -23.17 -14.55 -4.25
C ILE A 319 -24.69 -14.72 -4.40
N LYS A 320 -25.40 -13.63 -4.71
CA LYS A 320 -26.87 -13.64 -4.88
C LYS A 320 -27.34 -14.44 -6.10
N ASN A 321 -26.51 -14.64 -7.09
CA ASN A 321 -26.85 -15.31 -8.36
C ASN A 321 -26.03 -16.60 -8.55
N LYS A 322 -26.06 -17.50 -7.57
CA LYS A 322 -25.26 -18.74 -7.51
C LYS A 322 -25.30 -19.64 -8.77
N ASN A 323 -26.34 -19.55 -9.60
CA ASN A 323 -26.57 -20.44 -10.74
C ASN A 323 -26.06 -19.89 -12.10
N LYS A 324 -25.15 -18.88 -12.09
CA LYS A 324 -24.62 -18.28 -13.31
C LYS A 324 -23.12 -18.57 -13.50
N ASP A 325 -22.80 -19.85 -13.66
CA ASP A 325 -21.41 -20.31 -13.91
C ASP A 325 -20.80 -19.63 -15.14
N ASP A 326 -21.58 -19.38 -16.19
CA ASP A 326 -21.12 -18.70 -17.40
C ASP A 326 -20.56 -17.29 -17.13
N LYS A 327 -21.17 -16.56 -16.19
CA LYS A 327 -20.69 -15.21 -15.81
C LYS A 327 -19.36 -15.28 -15.08
N ILE A 328 -19.21 -16.23 -14.18
CA ILE A 328 -17.97 -16.46 -13.43
C ILE A 328 -16.84 -16.83 -14.39
N GLU A 329 -17.10 -17.75 -15.33
CA GLU A 329 -16.13 -18.16 -16.33
C GLU A 329 -15.71 -17.00 -17.25
N THR A 330 -16.66 -16.12 -17.61
CA THR A 330 -16.35 -14.92 -18.41
C THR A 330 -15.44 -13.96 -17.64
N ILE A 331 -15.69 -13.74 -16.34
CA ILE A 331 -14.83 -12.90 -15.48
C ILE A 331 -13.43 -13.51 -15.40
N LYS A 332 -13.31 -14.82 -15.13
CA LYS A 332 -12.03 -15.52 -15.07
C LYS A 332 -11.22 -15.36 -16.36
N LYS A 333 -11.82 -15.60 -17.52
CA LYS A 333 -11.18 -15.45 -18.83
C LYS A 333 -10.68 -14.02 -19.05
N THR A 334 -11.51 -13.02 -18.73
CA THR A 334 -11.15 -11.61 -18.84
C THR A 334 -9.97 -11.26 -17.93
N ASN A 335 -9.96 -11.77 -16.70
CA ASN A 335 -8.89 -11.50 -15.73
C ASN A 335 -7.59 -12.22 -16.10
N VAL A 336 -7.64 -13.41 -16.69
CA VAL A 336 -6.47 -14.08 -17.28
C VAL A 336 -5.85 -13.18 -18.37
N GLN A 337 -6.66 -12.66 -19.31
CA GLN A 337 -6.18 -11.79 -20.38
C GLN A 337 -5.56 -10.49 -19.83
N LYS A 338 -6.21 -9.84 -18.84
CA LYS A 338 -5.67 -8.65 -18.16
C LYS A 338 -4.32 -8.93 -17.48
N SER A 339 -4.20 -10.09 -16.84
CA SER A 339 -2.98 -10.51 -16.16
C SER A 339 -1.84 -10.80 -17.14
N VAL A 340 -2.14 -11.42 -18.28
CA VAL A 340 -1.15 -11.62 -19.38
C VAL A 340 -0.68 -10.27 -19.92
N ALA A 341 -1.60 -9.37 -20.25
CA ALA A 341 -1.26 -8.03 -20.75
C ALA A 341 -0.44 -7.22 -19.73
N TRP A 342 -0.69 -7.40 -18.43
CA TRP A 342 0.11 -6.81 -17.37
C TRP A 342 1.55 -7.36 -17.38
N CYS A 343 1.71 -8.69 -17.45
CA CYS A 343 3.04 -9.32 -17.53
C CYS A 343 3.83 -8.85 -18.76
N GLU A 344 3.18 -8.72 -19.91
CA GLU A 344 3.78 -8.20 -21.13
C GLU A 344 4.24 -6.75 -20.97
N LYS A 345 3.37 -5.90 -20.41
CA LYS A 345 3.67 -4.48 -20.15
C LYS A 345 4.89 -4.29 -19.26
N TYR A 346 5.01 -5.11 -18.20
CA TYR A 346 6.10 -5.02 -17.21
C TYR A 346 7.26 -5.96 -17.53
N LYS A 347 7.24 -6.63 -18.70
CA LYS A 347 8.29 -7.54 -19.19
C LYS A 347 8.58 -8.70 -18.25
N ILE A 348 7.55 -9.20 -17.56
CA ILE A 348 7.65 -10.33 -16.66
C ILE A 348 7.54 -11.63 -17.47
N PRO A 349 8.47 -12.60 -17.28
CA PRO A 349 8.35 -13.92 -17.87
C PRO A 349 7.03 -14.57 -17.46
N HIS A 350 6.23 -14.98 -18.44
CA HIS A 350 4.90 -15.54 -18.18
C HIS A 350 4.61 -16.77 -19.04
N ASN A 351 3.64 -17.53 -18.61
CA ASN A 351 3.14 -18.69 -19.32
C ASN A 351 2.22 -18.21 -20.46
N LYS A 352 2.38 -18.79 -21.64
CA LYS A 352 1.52 -18.49 -22.79
C LYS A 352 0.24 -19.29 -22.65
N PHE A 353 -0.86 -18.61 -22.39
CA PHE A 353 -2.20 -19.19 -22.50
C PHE A 353 -2.67 -19.01 -23.93
N THR A 354 -2.40 -19.99 -24.78
CA THR A 354 -2.99 -20.04 -26.11
C THR A 354 -4.40 -20.62 -25.97
N GLU A 355 -5.42 -19.83 -26.25
CA GLU A 355 -6.82 -20.29 -26.38
C GLU A 355 -7.04 -21.24 -27.61
N LYS A 356 -5.99 -21.71 -28.20
CA LYS A 356 -6.10 -22.73 -29.27
C LYS A 356 -6.22 -24.12 -28.65
N ILE A 357 -7.35 -24.38 -28.02
CA ILE A 357 -7.85 -25.75 -28.05
C ILE A 357 -8.21 -25.98 -29.54
N ASN A 358 -7.28 -26.58 -30.23
CA ASN A 358 -7.60 -27.10 -31.54
C ASN A 358 -8.62 -28.27 -31.30
N ILE A 359 -9.91 -27.96 -31.45
CA ILE A 359 -11.02 -28.92 -31.25
C ILE A 359 -10.86 -30.20 -32.10
N PHE A 360 -9.92 -30.23 -33.05
CA PHE A 360 -9.61 -31.36 -33.89
C PHE A 360 -8.41 -32.19 -33.39
N LEU A 361 -7.74 -31.80 -32.31
CA LEU A 361 -6.70 -32.62 -31.69
C LEU A 361 -7.27 -33.35 -30.46
N PRO A 362 -7.03 -34.67 -30.34
CA PRO A 362 -7.40 -35.38 -29.13
C PRO A 362 -6.72 -34.77 -27.92
N ILE A 363 -7.49 -34.60 -26.83
CA ILE A 363 -6.94 -34.16 -25.52
C ILE A 363 -6.07 -35.32 -25.04
N ILE A 364 -4.74 -35.17 -25.19
CA ILE A 364 -3.80 -36.08 -24.56
C ILE A 364 -3.76 -35.70 -23.09
N ASN A 365 -4.44 -36.46 -22.26
CA ASN A 365 -4.26 -36.43 -20.82
C ASN A 365 -2.88 -37.00 -20.52
N GLU A 366 -1.85 -36.18 -20.45
CA GLU A 366 -0.60 -36.55 -19.82
C GLU A 366 -0.85 -36.62 -18.31
N GLU A 367 -1.21 -37.81 -17.82
CA GLU A 367 -0.98 -38.20 -16.45
C GLU A 367 0.53 -38.34 -16.26
N ILE A 368 1.13 -37.37 -15.53
CA ILE A 368 2.30 -37.62 -14.67
C ILE A 368 2.28 -36.59 -13.53
#